data_e7245dde5d44470b396e67251146c2da
#
_entry.id   e7245dde5d44470b396e67251146c2da
#
_cell.length_a   1.000
_cell.length_b   1.000
_cell.length_c   1.000
_cell.angle_alpha   90.00
_cell.angle_beta   90.00
_cell.angle_gamma   90.00
#
_symmetry.space_group_name_H-M   'P 1'
#
loop_
_entity.id
_entity.type
_entity.pdbx_description
1 polymer ?
#
loop_
_entity_poly.entity_id
_entity_poly.type
_entity_poly.pdbx_seq_one_letter_code
_entity_poly.pdbx_strand_id
1 'polypeptide(L)'
;MDFSYPKKEKLKSQKLIEQLFEQGKSVKAYPVKLFYLKAELKEEVKIQAGVAVPKRNIKGAVDRNKIKRLMRESYRLNKHHVFNNSEGSFAFLFLYLGKKMTNFKEMERAMIKAMRYFLEAEN
;
A
#
# COMPACT_ATOMS: atom_id res chain seq x y z
N MET A 1 2.07 1.77 20.52
CA MET A 1 2.07 1.55 19.05
C MET A 1 0.91 2.31 18.42
N ASP A 2 1.18 3.04 17.36
CA ASP A 2 0.17 3.86 16.70
C ASP A 2 -0.50 3.09 15.56
N PHE A 3 -1.80 2.86 15.66
CA PHE A 3 -2.60 2.20 14.64
C PHE A 3 -3.47 3.17 13.85
N SER A 4 -3.21 4.48 13.95
CA SER A 4 -3.95 5.45 13.17
C SER A 4 -3.50 5.44 11.69
N TYR A 5 -4.32 5.99 10.83
CA TYR A 5 -3.96 6.22 9.43
C TYR A 5 -4.42 7.62 9.08
N PRO A 6 -3.68 8.63 9.60
CA PRO A 6 -4.08 10.02 9.44
C PRO A 6 -3.90 10.52 8.01
N LYS A 7 -4.53 11.65 7.74
CA LYS A 7 -4.54 12.27 6.41
C LYS A 7 -3.13 12.51 5.86
N LYS A 8 -2.18 12.89 6.71
CA LYS A 8 -0.79 13.15 6.30
C LYS A 8 -0.04 11.91 5.82
N GLU A 9 -0.52 10.71 6.21
CA GLU A 9 0.07 9.44 5.77
C GLU A 9 -0.62 8.85 4.54
N LYS A 10 -1.63 9.54 4.00
CA LYS A 10 -2.34 9.08 2.80
C LYS A 10 -1.70 9.66 1.55
N LEU A 11 -1.41 8.78 0.60
CA LEU A 11 -0.86 9.16 -0.69
C LEU A 11 -1.96 9.81 -1.53
N LYS A 12 -1.81 11.09 -1.85
CA LYS A 12 -2.81 11.86 -2.61
C LYS A 12 -2.22 12.61 -3.80
N SER A 13 -0.90 12.81 -3.83
CA SER A 13 -0.26 13.54 -4.91
C SER A 13 -0.33 12.76 -6.20
N GLN A 14 -1.04 13.32 -7.19
CA GLN A 14 -1.13 12.70 -8.52
C GLN A 14 0.25 12.57 -9.16
N LYS A 15 1.09 13.59 -8.99
CA LYS A 15 2.46 13.58 -9.50
C LYS A 15 3.27 12.42 -8.91
N LEU A 16 3.16 12.23 -7.60
CA LEU A 16 3.88 11.16 -6.91
C LEU A 16 3.39 9.78 -7.32
N ILE A 17 2.08 9.63 -7.53
CA ILE A 17 1.50 8.39 -8.02
C ILE A 17 2.02 8.08 -9.41
N GLU A 18 2.11 9.07 -10.30
CA GLU A 18 2.67 8.89 -11.63
C GLU A 18 4.14 8.48 -11.57
N GLN A 19 4.92 9.11 -10.68
CA GLN A 19 6.31 8.75 -10.50
C GLN A 19 6.47 7.32 -9.98
N LEU A 20 5.55 6.85 -9.13
CA LEU A 20 5.56 5.47 -8.66
C LEU A 20 5.46 4.48 -9.81
N PHE A 21 4.58 4.74 -10.77
CA PHE A 21 4.41 3.85 -11.92
C PHE A 21 5.57 3.94 -12.91
N GLU A 22 6.18 5.11 -13.07
CA GLU A 22 7.27 5.31 -14.02
C GLU A 22 8.63 4.90 -13.49
N GLN A 23 8.92 5.20 -12.23
CA GLN A 23 10.25 5.07 -11.64
C GLN A 23 10.30 4.18 -10.42
N GLY A 24 9.15 3.80 -9.89
CA GLY A 24 9.09 3.00 -8.68
C GLY A 24 9.52 1.56 -8.90
N LYS A 25 9.91 0.94 -7.80
CA LYS A 25 10.14 -0.50 -7.74
C LYS A 25 8.85 -1.17 -7.30
N SER A 26 8.78 -2.48 -7.40
CA SER A 26 7.63 -3.21 -6.91
C SER A 26 8.00 -4.57 -6.36
N VAL A 27 7.17 -5.04 -5.44
CA VAL A 27 7.21 -6.41 -4.93
C VAL A 27 5.80 -6.98 -5.03
N LYS A 28 5.70 -8.28 -5.22
CA LYS A 28 4.41 -8.93 -5.43
C LYS A 28 4.16 -10.00 -4.37
N ALA A 29 3.04 -9.88 -3.71
CA ALA A 29 2.51 -10.89 -2.80
C ALA A 29 1.04 -11.10 -3.19
N TYR A 30 0.81 -11.91 -4.22
CA TYR A 30 -0.52 -12.06 -4.80
C TYR A 30 -1.58 -12.29 -3.72
N PRO A 31 -2.74 -11.63 -3.73
CA PRO A 31 -3.26 -10.77 -4.81
C PRO A 31 -2.89 -9.28 -4.69
N VAL A 32 -1.82 -8.95 -3.99
CA VAL A 32 -1.38 -7.56 -3.79
C VAL A 32 -0.03 -7.35 -4.46
N LYS A 33 0.13 -6.20 -5.09
CA LYS A 33 1.41 -5.71 -5.59
C LYS A 33 1.69 -4.36 -4.94
N LEU A 34 2.85 -4.22 -4.33
CA LEU A 34 3.26 -2.97 -3.70
C LEU A 34 4.25 -2.25 -4.60
N PHE A 35 3.84 -1.08 -5.10
CA PHE A 35 4.77 -0.15 -5.75
C PHE A 35 5.33 0.78 -4.70
N TYR A 36 6.64 1.02 -4.72
CA TYR A 36 7.26 1.91 -3.75
C TYR A 36 8.37 2.73 -4.42
N LEU A 37 8.57 3.93 -3.88
CA LEU A 37 9.57 4.87 -4.38
C LEU A 37 10.09 5.69 -3.20
N LYS A 38 11.41 5.75 -3.06
CA LYS A 38 12.02 6.64 -2.07
C LYS A 38 11.79 8.07 -2.53
N ALA A 39 11.24 8.89 -1.65
CA ALA A 39 10.83 10.25 -2.01
C ALA A 39 10.86 11.16 -0.79
N GLU A 40 11.12 12.45 -1.03
CA GLU A 40 10.94 13.45 0.00
C GLU A 40 9.46 13.80 0.06
N LEU A 41 8.87 13.62 1.23
CA LEU A 41 7.46 13.89 1.44
C LEU A 41 7.29 15.27 2.05
N LYS A 42 6.26 16.01 1.62
CA LYS A 42 5.98 17.35 2.12
C LYS A 42 5.63 17.34 3.60
N GLU A 43 4.97 16.29 4.04
CA GLU A 43 4.68 16.07 5.45
C GLU A 43 5.84 15.35 6.11
N GLU A 44 6.04 15.58 7.40
CA GLU A 44 7.07 14.86 8.15
C GLU A 44 6.58 13.47 8.53
N VAL A 45 6.51 12.61 7.54
CA VAL A 45 6.10 11.22 7.72
C VAL A 45 7.08 10.31 6.99
N LYS A 46 7.22 9.10 7.46
CA LYS A 46 8.09 8.12 6.80
C LYS A 46 7.49 7.57 5.53
N ILE A 47 6.18 7.33 5.53
CA ILE A 47 5.52 6.68 4.41
C ILE A 47 4.17 7.33 4.17
N GLN A 48 3.92 7.65 2.90
CA GLN A 48 2.58 7.95 2.44
C GLN A 48 2.10 6.78 1.61
N ALA A 49 0.97 6.19 1.98
CA ALA A 49 0.45 4.98 1.36
C ALA A 49 -0.92 5.22 0.76
N GLY A 50 -1.16 4.60 -0.38
CA GLY A 50 -2.46 4.56 -1.02
C GLY A 50 -2.80 3.16 -1.47
N VAL A 51 -4.06 2.95 -1.82
CA VAL A 51 -4.57 1.66 -2.29
C VAL A 51 -5.33 1.87 -3.59
N ALA A 52 -5.29 0.88 -4.46
CA ALA A 52 -6.01 0.93 -5.75
C ALA A 52 -6.55 -0.45 -6.10
N VAL A 53 -7.77 -0.47 -6.65
CA VAL A 53 -8.40 -1.68 -7.17
C VAL A 53 -8.85 -1.37 -8.60
N PRO A 54 -8.19 -1.96 -9.61
CA PRO A 54 -8.54 -1.68 -11.00
C PRO A 54 -9.97 -2.10 -11.35
N LYS A 55 -10.65 -1.24 -12.09
CA LYS A 55 -12.02 -1.50 -12.53
C LYS A 55 -12.13 -2.76 -13.38
N ARG A 56 -11.11 -3.06 -14.18
CA ARG A 56 -11.09 -4.25 -15.02
C ARG A 56 -11.05 -5.56 -14.20
N ASN A 57 -10.52 -5.49 -12.99
CA ASN A 57 -10.44 -6.66 -12.11
C ASN A 57 -11.72 -6.86 -11.31
N ILE A 58 -12.27 -5.78 -10.78
CA ILE A 58 -13.49 -5.79 -9.96
C ILE A 58 -14.40 -4.69 -10.51
N LYS A 59 -15.44 -5.08 -11.25
CA LYS A 59 -16.26 -4.14 -12.00
C LYS A 59 -17.16 -3.25 -11.15
N GLY A 60 -17.71 -3.78 -10.06
CA GLY A 60 -18.65 -3.04 -9.22
C GLY A 60 -17.94 -2.05 -8.29
N ALA A 61 -18.40 -0.80 -8.27
CA ALA A 61 -17.81 0.23 -7.41
C ALA A 61 -17.94 -0.12 -5.93
N VAL A 62 -19.08 -0.69 -5.53
CA VAL A 62 -19.30 -1.11 -4.13
C VAL A 62 -18.27 -2.17 -3.72
N ASP A 63 -18.03 -3.14 -4.60
CA ASP A 63 -17.07 -4.20 -4.34
C ASP A 63 -15.65 -3.68 -4.29
N ARG A 64 -15.28 -2.77 -5.20
CA ARG A 64 -13.96 -2.13 -5.15
C ARG A 64 -13.76 -1.38 -3.84
N ASN A 65 -14.77 -0.67 -3.38
CA ASN A 65 -14.69 0.07 -2.11
C ASN A 65 -14.50 -0.86 -0.91
N LYS A 66 -15.15 -2.01 -0.92
CA LYS A 66 -14.98 -3.03 0.13
C LYS A 66 -13.55 -3.53 0.17
N ILE A 67 -12.97 -3.82 -0.99
CA ILE A 67 -11.58 -4.30 -1.08
C ILE A 67 -10.61 -3.21 -0.61
N LYS A 68 -10.82 -1.97 -1.05
CA LYS A 68 -9.98 -0.85 -0.59
C LYS A 68 -10.02 -0.70 0.92
N ARG A 69 -11.19 -0.87 1.53
CA ARG A 69 -11.35 -0.82 2.99
C ARG A 69 -10.52 -1.90 3.66
N LEU A 70 -10.56 -3.12 3.14
CA LEU A 70 -9.75 -4.22 3.68
C LEU A 70 -8.26 -3.91 3.56
N MET A 71 -7.84 -3.34 2.44
CA MET A 71 -6.44 -2.94 2.25
C MET A 71 -6.01 -1.87 3.25
N ARG A 72 -6.83 -0.82 3.43
CA ARG A 72 -6.52 0.26 4.37
C ARG A 72 -6.48 -0.22 5.81
N GLU A 73 -7.43 -1.07 6.21
CA GLU A 73 -7.47 -1.63 7.57
C GLU A 73 -6.25 -2.50 7.85
N SER A 74 -5.90 -3.38 6.94
CA SER A 74 -4.74 -4.25 7.14
C SER A 74 -3.44 -3.44 7.17
N TYR A 75 -3.33 -2.40 6.34
CA TYR A 75 -2.18 -1.50 6.38
C TYR A 75 -2.11 -0.75 7.71
N ARG A 76 -3.24 -0.17 8.14
CA ARG A 76 -3.32 0.58 9.40
C ARG A 76 -2.83 -0.26 10.58
N LEU A 77 -3.25 -1.50 10.64
CA LEU A 77 -2.92 -2.39 11.76
C LEU A 77 -1.48 -2.92 11.70
N ASN A 78 -0.86 -2.92 10.53
CA ASN A 78 0.44 -3.56 10.33
C ASN A 78 1.55 -2.62 9.85
N LYS A 79 1.27 -1.33 9.65
CA LYS A 79 2.25 -0.37 9.12
C LYS A 79 3.49 -0.22 10.00
N HIS A 80 3.38 -0.51 11.28
CA HIS A 80 4.51 -0.41 12.19
C HIS A 80 5.70 -1.27 11.76
N HIS A 81 5.45 -2.38 11.06
CA HIS A 81 6.54 -3.22 10.54
C HIS A 81 7.45 -2.44 9.59
N VAL A 82 6.86 -1.65 8.68
CA VAL A 82 7.65 -0.86 7.74
C VAL A 82 8.12 0.46 8.35
N PHE A 83 7.31 1.09 9.20
CA PHE A 83 7.70 2.35 9.84
C PHE A 83 8.92 2.16 10.76
N ASN A 84 9.00 1.06 11.47
CA ASN A 84 10.05 0.82 12.46
C ASN A 84 11.32 0.20 11.86
N ASN A 85 11.25 -0.34 10.66
CA ASN A 85 12.33 -1.14 10.08
C ASN A 85 12.87 -0.61 8.75
N SER A 86 12.39 0.53 8.29
CA SER A 86 12.88 1.15 7.05
C SER A 86 13.60 2.46 7.33
N GLU A 87 14.52 2.83 6.46
CA GLU A 87 15.24 4.10 6.52
C GLU A 87 14.80 5.01 5.40
N GLY A 88 14.64 6.29 5.71
CA GLY A 88 14.21 7.29 4.76
C GLY A 88 12.70 7.35 4.63
N SER A 89 12.24 8.06 3.60
CA SER A 89 10.83 8.28 3.35
C SER A 89 10.42 7.64 2.03
N PHE A 90 9.22 7.06 1.99
CA PHE A 90 8.74 6.33 0.83
C PHE A 90 7.29 6.69 0.49
N ALA A 91 6.99 6.64 -0.79
CA ALA A 91 5.62 6.57 -1.27
C ALA A 91 5.28 5.11 -1.57
N PHE A 92 4.11 4.65 -1.12
CA PHE A 92 3.61 3.30 -1.33
C PHE A 92 2.28 3.34 -2.07
N LEU A 93 2.12 2.44 -3.03
CA LEU A 93 0.81 2.19 -3.63
C LEU A 93 0.58 0.68 -3.65
N PHE A 94 -0.43 0.24 -2.90
CA PHE A 94 -0.84 -1.16 -2.90
C PHE A 94 -1.92 -1.36 -3.96
N LEU A 95 -1.63 -2.22 -4.92
CA LEU A 95 -2.54 -2.52 -6.04
C LEU A 95 -3.13 -3.92 -5.87
N TYR A 96 -4.44 -4.04 -5.97
CA TYR A 96 -5.11 -5.32 -5.90
C TYR A 96 -5.10 -5.98 -7.29
N LEU A 97 -4.55 -7.19 -7.39
CA LEU A 97 -4.44 -7.93 -8.64
C LEU A 97 -5.53 -9.00 -8.79
N GLY A 98 -6.26 -9.30 -7.71
CA GLY A 98 -7.27 -10.34 -7.74
C GLY A 98 -8.48 -9.94 -8.57
N LYS A 99 -9.17 -10.95 -9.10
CA LYS A 99 -10.39 -10.76 -9.90
C LYS A 99 -11.64 -11.19 -9.14
N LYS A 100 -11.48 -11.59 -7.89
CA LYS A 100 -12.56 -12.03 -7.01
C LYS A 100 -12.53 -11.25 -5.71
N MET A 101 -13.64 -11.28 -5.00
CA MET A 101 -13.71 -10.73 -3.65
C MET A 101 -12.82 -11.55 -2.71
N THR A 102 -12.37 -10.90 -1.66
CA THR A 102 -11.51 -11.51 -0.65
C THR A 102 -12.03 -11.13 0.73
N ASN A 103 -11.41 -11.64 1.78
CA ASN A 103 -11.75 -11.31 3.16
C ASN A 103 -10.56 -10.67 3.86
N PHE A 104 -10.80 -10.17 5.09
CA PHE A 104 -9.77 -9.46 5.84
C PHE A 104 -8.54 -10.34 6.12
N LYS A 105 -8.76 -11.59 6.51
CA LYS A 105 -7.66 -12.51 6.85
C LYS A 105 -6.71 -12.73 5.68
N GLU A 106 -7.26 -12.98 4.50
CA GLU A 106 -6.46 -13.17 3.29
C GLU A 106 -5.77 -11.87 2.87
N MET A 107 -6.50 -10.75 2.95
CA MET A 107 -5.93 -9.45 2.62
C MET A 107 -4.79 -9.10 3.56
N GLU A 108 -4.98 -9.27 4.87
CA GLU A 108 -3.95 -8.97 5.84
C GLU A 108 -2.69 -9.81 5.60
N ARG A 109 -2.86 -11.08 5.31
CA ARG A 109 -1.73 -11.97 4.99
C ARG A 109 -0.93 -11.46 3.80
N ALA A 110 -1.61 -11.07 2.72
CA ALA A 110 -0.97 -10.55 1.52
C ALA A 110 -0.28 -9.21 1.77
N MET A 111 -0.92 -8.32 2.51
CA MET A 111 -0.38 -7.00 2.83
C MET A 111 0.87 -7.11 3.69
N ILE A 112 0.85 -7.94 4.72
CA ILE A 112 2.02 -8.19 5.57
C ILE A 112 3.17 -8.75 4.74
N LYS A 113 2.87 -9.70 3.87
CA LYS A 113 3.88 -10.33 3.02
C LYS A 113 4.50 -9.32 2.06
N ALA A 114 3.69 -8.45 1.47
CA ALA A 114 4.18 -7.40 0.58
C ALA A 114 5.12 -6.44 1.33
N MET A 115 4.75 -6.02 2.54
CA MET A 115 5.57 -5.15 3.35
C MET A 115 6.89 -5.82 3.76
N ARG A 116 6.84 -7.11 4.07
CA ARG A 116 8.06 -7.87 4.37
C ARG A 116 8.98 -7.95 3.15
N TYR A 117 8.44 -8.20 1.98
CA TYR A 117 9.24 -8.24 0.75
C TYR A 117 9.87 -6.88 0.44
N PHE A 118 9.15 -5.79 0.71
CA PHE A 118 9.70 -4.46 0.59
C PHE A 118 10.94 -4.30 1.50
N LEU A 119 10.83 -4.69 2.76
CA LEU A 119 11.93 -4.57 3.71
C LEU A 119 13.14 -5.42 3.27
N GLU A 120 12.91 -6.62 2.78
CA GLU A 120 13.97 -7.49 2.27
C GLU A 120 14.67 -6.87 1.05
N ALA A 121 13.91 -6.22 0.18
CA ALA A 121 14.45 -5.60 -1.03
C ALA A 121 15.26 -4.34 -0.74
N GLU A 122 14.92 -3.60 0.31
CA GLU A 122 15.58 -2.32 0.63
C GLU A 122 16.66 -2.43 1.70
N ASN A 123 16.78 -3.55 2.37
CA ASN A 123 17.80 -3.74 3.41
C ASN A 123 18.94 -4.63 2.95
#